data_0bfc29a135474ab49641551e98e12be6
#
_entry.id   0bfc29a135474ab49641551e98e12be6
#
_cell.length_a   1.000
_cell.length_b   1.000
_cell.length_c   1.000
_cell.angle_alpha   90.00
_cell.angle_beta   90.00
_cell.angle_gamma   90.00
#
_symmetry.space_group_name_H-M   'P 1'
#
loop_
_entity.id
_entity.type
_entity.pdbx_description
1 polymer ?
#
loop_
_entity_poly.entity_id
_entity_poly.type
_entity_poly.pdbx_seq_one_letter_code
_entity_poly.pdbx_strand_id
1 'polypeptide(L)'
;ATAKLNLWLRQDTPSKVPEYATHHVGVGAVVVNSRQEILCVRELRMNYMPWKVPGGLSELGESISTAAEREVLEETGIPTKFHSILSFRHTHGLANGRSDLYFVCRLDPIEGKDENGNVVIPEPCAQACEIEATRWVPLSEYRAMVDGVDGQPGHPMMSQVMKVYDQGLRIEEKQVSSVVPGRKPNPLYMPVVLKESD
;
A
#
# COMPACT_ATOMS: atom_id res chain seq x y z
N ALA A 1 -15.01 24.18 -7.73
CA ALA A 1 -14.24 23.25 -8.57
C ALA A 1 -14.28 23.73 -10.01
N THR A 2 -13.14 23.76 -10.71
CA THR A 2 -13.06 24.18 -12.11
C THR A 2 -12.92 22.95 -12.99
N ALA A 3 -13.87 22.72 -13.90
CA ALA A 3 -13.76 21.67 -14.92
C ALA A 3 -12.92 22.20 -16.09
N LYS A 4 -11.89 21.44 -16.50
CA LYS A 4 -11.10 21.73 -17.69
C LYS A 4 -11.49 20.75 -18.79
N LEU A 5 -11.98 21.27 -19.91
CA LEU A 5 -12.34 20.48 -21.09
C LEU A 5 -11.30 20.72 -22.18
N ASN A 6 -10.83 19.62 -22.80
CA ASN A 6 -9.97 19.66 -23.98
C ASN A 6 -10.74 19.11 -25.18
N LEU A 7 -10.67 19.81 -26.31
CA LEU A 7 -11.31 19.39 -27.55
C LEU A 7 -10.29 19.35 -28.68
N TRP A 8 -10.23 18.24 -29.41
CA TRP A 8 -9.46 18.14 -30.64
C TRP A 8 -10.29 18.70 -31.80
N LEU A 9 -9.84 19.79 -32.40
CA LEU A 9 -10.62 20.51 -33.40
C LEU A 9 -10.48 19.98 -34.83
N ARG A 10 -9.40 19.26 -35.13
CA ARG A 10 -9.18 18.67 -36.47
C ARG A 10 -9.96 17.39 -36.63
N GLN A 11 -10.80 17.32 -37.66
CA GLN A 11 -11.61 16.13 -37.94
C GLN A 11 -10.95 15.16 -38.96
N ASP A 12 -9.93 15.64 -39.66
CA ASP A 12 -9.16 14.93 -40.68
C ASP A 12 -8.04 14.03 -40.12
N THR A 13 -7.79 14.10 -38.79
CA THR A 13 -6.75 13.31 -38.12
C THR A 13 -7.25 12.81 -36.78
N PRO A 14 -6.78 11.62 -36.31
CA PRO A 14 -7.07 11.14 -34.98
C PRO A 14 -6.66 12.16 -33.90
N SER A 15 -7.42 12.23 -32.82
CA SER A 15 -7.11 13.11 -31.69
C SER A 15 -5.72 12.80 -31.14
N LYS A 16 -4.90 13.84 -30.97
CA LYS A 16 -3.60 13.79 -30.25
C LYS A 16 -3.69 14.30 -28.82
N VAL A 17 -4.89 14.63 -28.35
CA VAL A 17 -5.10 14.96 -26.95
C VAL A 17 -4.89 13.68 -26.15
N PRO A 18 -3.93 13.65 -25.20
CA PRO A 18 -3.73 12.47 -24.36
C PRO A 18 -5.01 12.13 -23.61
N GLU A 19 -5.30 10.84 -23.49
CA GLU A 19 -6.35 10.39 -22.56
C GLU A 19 -6.02 10.85 -21.14
N TYR A 20 -7.06 11.22 -20.41
CA TYR A 20 -6.91 11.55 -19.00
C TYR A 20 -6.64 10.26 -18.24
N ALA A 21 -5.61 10.25 -17.41
CA ALA A 21 -5.12 9.14 -16.58
C ALA A 21 -5.55 7.71 -17.03
N THR A 22 -4.61 6.91 -17.51
CA THR A 22 -4.85 5.52 -17.95
C THR A 22 -4.80 4.51 -16.80
N HIS A 23 -4.27 4.93 -15.64
CA HIS A 23 -4.06 4.07 -14.47
C HIS A 23 -4.60 4.71 -13.20
N HIS A 24 -5.11 3.85 -12.31
CA HIS A 24 -5.19 4.13 -10.89
C HIS A 24 -3.86 3.70 -10.25
N VAL A 25 -3.46 4.39 -9.20
CA VAL A 25 -2.35 3.99 -8.34
C VAL A 25 -2.93 3.67 -6.98
N GLY A 26 -2.75 2.44 -6.54
CA GLY A 26 -3.20 1.98 -5.24
C GLY A 26 -2.04 1.51 -4.37
N VAL A 27 -2.26 1.51 -3.06
CA VAL A 27 -1.31 1.05 -2.06
C VAL A 27 -1.96 0.06 -1.11
N GLY A 28 -1.19 -0.94 -0.67
CA GLY A 28 -1.53 -1.80 0.46
C GLY A 28 -0.36 -1.86 1.42
N ALA A 29 -0.61 -1.96 2.71
CA ALA A 29 0.42 -1.82 3.73
C ALA A 29 0.56 -3.08 4.60
N VAL A 30 1.70 -3.75 4.49
CA VAL A 30 2.16 -4.77 5.45
C VAL A 30 2.75 -4.04 6.65
N VAL A 31 2.01 -4.00 7.75
CA VAL A 31 2.41 -3.38 9.02
C VAL A 31 2.57 -4.49 10.05
N VAL A 32 3.79 -4.70 10.54
CA VAL A 32 4.08 -5.77 11.52
C VAL A 32 4.65 -5.13 12.78
N ASN A 33 4.03 -5.42 13.93
CA ASN A 33 4.44 -4.89 15.23
C ASN A 33 5.58 -5.72 15.86
N SER A 34 6.11 -5.25 16.98
CA SER A 34 7.19 -5.91 17.73
C SER A 34 6.82 -7.30 18.30
N ARG A 35 5.53 -7.64 18.40
CA ARG A 35 5.06 -8.99 18.79
C ARG A 35 4.90 -9.95 17.62
N GLN A 36 5.33 -9.57 16.41
CA GLN A 36 5.14 -10.38 15.20
C GLN A 36 3.65 -10.58 14.85
N GLU A 37 2.86 -9.52 14.99
CA GLU A 37 1.48 -9.47 14.56
C GLU A 37 1.34 -8.48 13.41
N ILE A 38 0.56 -8.83 12.39
CA ILE A 38 0.26 -8.00 11.22
C ILE A 38 -1.07 -7.29 11.41
N LEU A 39 -1.12 -6.01 11.05
CA LEU A 39 -2.35 -5.22 11.06
C LEU A 39 -3.25 -5.63 9.90
N CYS A 40 -4.48 -5.99 10.23
CA CYS A 40 -5.50 -6.39 9.26
C CYS A 40 -6.79 -5.61 9.43
N VAL A 41 -7.47 -5.39 8.31
CA VAL A 41 -8.78 -4.76 8.24
C VAL A 41 -9.79 -5.73 7.59
N ARG A 42 -11.07 -5.55 7.91
CA ARG A 42 -12.20 -6.19 7.25
C ARG A 42 -13.14 -5.11 6.74
N GLU A 43 -13.36 -5.09 5.42
CA GLU A 43 -14.25 -4.12 4.78
C GLU A 43 -15.72 -4.48 4.97
N LEU A 44 -16.58 -3.46 5.10
CA LEU A 44 -18.03 -3.60 5.25
C LEU A 44 -18.71 -4.33 4.07
N ARG A 45 -18.10 -4.33 2.89
CA ARG A 45 -18.73 -4.81 1.65
C ARG A 45 -18.03 -5.98 0.97
N MET A 46 -16.98 -6.54 1.59
CA MET A 46 -16.24 -7.66 1.02
C MET A 46 -16.62 -9.00 1.66
N ASN A 47 -17.18 -9.91 0.86
CA ASN A 47 -17.71 -11.19 1.35
C ASN A 47 -16.74 -12.37 1.17
N TYR A 48 -15.60 -12.21 0.45
CA TYR A 48 -14.75 -13.35 0.07
C TYR A 48 -13.38 -13.39 0.77
N MET A 49 -12.93 -12.27 1.33
CA MET A 49 -11.73 -12.23 2.17
C MET A 49 -12.03 -11.48 3.46
N PRO A 50 -12.18 -12.19 4.59
CA PRO A 50 -12.56 -11.55 5.84
C PRO A 50 -11.48 -10.57 6.35
N TRP A 51 -10.21 -10.88 6.14
CA TRP A 51 -9.09 -10.05 6.62
C TRP A 51 -8.07 -9.78 5.50
N LYS A 52 -7.74 -8.51 5.30
CA LYS A 52 -6.73 -8.04 4.36
C LYS A 52 -5.83 -7.01 5.02
N VAL A 53 -4.71 -6.69 4.38
CA VAL A 53 -3.90 -5.53 4.78
C VAL A 53 -4.64 -4.23 4.48
N PRO A 54 -4.48 -3.16 5.30
CA PRO A 54 -5.06 -1.85 5.01
C PRO A 54 -4.48 -1.24 3.73
N GLY A 55 -5.26 -0.38 3.07
CA GLY A 55 -4.83 0.31 1.86
C GLY A 55 -5.95 0.77 0.96
N GLY A 56 -5.63 1.68 0.06
CA GLY A 56 -6.58 2.32 -0.85
C GLY A 56 -5.90 3.00 -2.03
N LEU A 57 -6.52 4.04 -2.56
CA LEU A 57 -6.02 4.76 -3.73
C LEU A 57 -5.14 5.96 -3.31
N SER A 58 -4.06 6.17 -4.05
CA SER A 58 -3.26 7.38 -3.93
C SER A 58 -4.02 8.60 -4.44
N GLU A 59 -3.90 9.72 -3.76
CA GLU A 59 -4.47 11.00 -4.16
C GLU A 59 -3.59 11.72 -5.19
N LEU A 60 -4.16 12.75 -5.84
CA LEU A 60 -3.44 13.52 -6.85
C LEU A 60 -2.23 14.27 -6.26
N GLY A 61 -1.05 13.94 -6.74
CA GLY A 61 0.21 14.55 -6.29
C GLY A 61 0.78 13.95 -5.00
N GLU A 62 0.19 12.86 -4.51
CA GLU A 62 0.65 12.13 -3.34
C GLU A 62 1.73 11.10 -3.72
N SER A 63 2.75 10.93 -2.86
CA SER A 63 3.74 9.87 -3.02
C SER A 63 3.19 8.52 -2.56
N ILE A 64 3.77 7.41 -3.04
CA ILE A 64 3.39 6.05 -2.60
C ILE A 64 3.56 5.91 -1.08
N SER A 65 4.66 6.44 -0.52
CA SER A 65 4.94 6.40 0.91
C SER A 65 3.87 7.13 1.72
N THR A 66 3.53 8.36 1.31
CA THR A 66 2.50 9.18 1.98
C THR A 66 1.12 8.55 1.88
N ALA A 67 0.75 8.03 0.71
CA ALA A 67 -0.52 7.33 0.52
C ALA A 67 -0.65 6.12 1.45
N ALA A 68 0.41 5.31 1.55
CA ALA A 68 0.41 4.13 2.41
C ALA A 68 0.28 4.49 3.91
N GLU A 69 1.00 5.51 4.38
CA GLU A 69 0.89 5.99 5.76
C GLU A 69 -0.50 6.57 6.06
N ARG A 70 -1.08 7.36 5.13
CA ARG A 70 -2.41 7.95 5.26
C ARG A 70 -3.50 6.87 5.34
N GLU A 71 -3.52 5.92 4.39
CA GLU A 71 -4.52 4.85 4.36
C GLU A 71 -4.50 4.00 5.65
N VAL A 72 -3.31 3.64 6.15
CA VAL A 72 -3.21 2.92 7.42
C VAL A 72 -3.79 3.74 8.57
N LEU A 73 -3.45 5.02 8.65
CA LEU A 73 -3.96 5.90 9.70
C LEU A 73 -5.48 6.08 9.61
N GLU A 74 -6.02 6.30 8.41
CA GLU A 74 -7.46 6.50 8.20
C GLU A 74 -8.27 5.25 8.51
N GLU A 75 -7.86 4.07 8.00
CA GLU A 75 -8.59 2.82 8.18
C GLU A 75 -8.47 2.22 9.58
N THR A 76 -7.35 2.47 10.28
CA THR A 76 -7.02 1.74 11.52
C THR A 76 -6.67 2.61 12.72
N GLY A 77 -6.47 3.92 12.53
CA GLY A 77 -5.99 4.81 13.58
C GLY A 77 -4.53 4.59 14.01
N ILE A 78 -3.81 3.66 13.38
CA ILE A 78 -2.42 3.34 13.74
C ILE A 78 -1.45 4.27 13.00
N PRO A 79 -0.67 5.10 13.71
CA PRO A 79 0.39 5.88 13.10
C PRO A 79 1.54 4.97 12.69
N THR A 80 2.01 5.15 11.46
CA THR A 80 3.09 4.34 10.89
C THR A 80 4.13 5.18 10.19
N LYS A 81 5.28 4.58 9.92
CA LYS A 81 6.33 5.14 9.11
C LYS A 81 6.65 4.22 7.95
N PHE A 82 6.67 4.77 6.75
CA PHE A 82 7.05 4.03 5.55
C PHE A 82 8.48 3.49 5.67
N HIS A 83 8.63 2.20 5.37
CA HIS A 83 9.93 1.53 5.34
C HIS A 83 10.39 1.28 3.91
N SER A 84 9.55 0.61 3.09
CA SER A 84 9.92 0.19 1.74
C SER A 84 8.72 -0.30 0.93
N ILE A 85 8.91 -0.49 -0.37
CA ILE A 85 8.00 -1.26 -1.21
C ILE A 85 8.50 -2.71 -1.23
N LEU A 86 7.58 -3.67 -1.03
CA LEU A 86 7.84 -5.11 -1.14
C LEU A 86 7.61 -5.61 -2.56
N SER A 87 6.55 -5.15 -3.20
CA SER A 87 6.12 -5.61 -4.52
C SER A 87 5.17 -4.61 -5.16
N PHE A 88 4.90 -4.77 -6.45
CA PHE A 88 3.77 -4.11 -7.11
C PHE A 88 3.14 -5.05 -8.15
N ARG A 89 1.85 -4.82 -8.39
CA ARG A 89 1.06 -5.55 -9.38
C ARG A 89 0.52 -4.58 -10.43
N HIS A 90 0.56 -4.97 -11.68
CA HIS A 90 -0.08 -4.27 -12.79
C HIS A 90 -1.28 -5.09 -13.28
N THR A 91 -2.48 -4.53 -13.20
CA THR A 91 -3.73 -5.18 -13.59
C THR A 91 -4.47 -4.30 -14.60
N HIS A 92 -5.14 -4.93 -15.56
CA HIS A 92 -5.89 -4.23 -16.61
C HIS A 92 -7.40 -4.47 -16.46
N GLY A 93 -8.20 -3.55 -17.01
CA GLY A 93 -9.65 -3.74 -17.13
C GLY A 93 -10.41 -3.60 -15.81
N LEU A 94 -9.90 -2.83 -14.85
CA LEU A 94 -10.60 -2.51 -13.61
C LEU A 94 -11.64 -1.39 -13.80
N ALA A 95 -12.07 -0.76 -12.72
CA ALA A 95 -13.11 0.26 -12.71
C ALA A 95 -12.90 1.32 -13.80
N ASN A 96 -13.96 1.62 -14.55
CA ASN A 96 -13.96 2.57 -15.67
C ASN A 96 -12.99 2.21 -16.82
N GLY A 97 -12.66 0.92 -17.00
CA GLY A 97 -11.76 0.44 -18.06
C GLY A 97 -10.28 0.83 -17.88
N ARG A 98 -9.92 1.37 -16.73
CA ARG A 98 -8.53 1.76 -16.42
C ARG A 98 -7.71 0.57 -15.93
N SER A 99 -6.39 0.71 -16.10
CA SER A 99 -5.42 -0.18 -15.47
C SER A 99 -5.15 0.25 -14.03
N ASP A 100 -4.55 -0.63 -13.25
CA ASP A 100 -4.20 -0.43 -11.85
C ASP A 100 -2.74 -0.80 -11.60
N LEU A 101 -2.00 0.09 -10.96
CA LEU A 101 -0.70 -0.17 -10.38
C LEU A 101 -0.86 -0.20 -8.87
N TYR A 102 -0.80 -1.40 -8.28
CA TYR A 102 -0.99 -1.60 -6.85
C TYR A 102 0.34 -1.95 -6.19
N PHE A 103 0.80 -1.05 -5.32
CA PHE A 103 2.05 -1.17 -4.59
C PHE A 103 1.81 -1.76 -3.21
N VAL A 104 2.50 -2.83 -2.86
CA VAL A 104 2.49 -3.38 -1.50
C VAL A 104 3.70 -2.85 -0.75
N CYS A 105 3.42 -2.05 0.27
CA CYS A 105 4.41 -1.35 1.08
C CYS A 105 4.62 -2.05 2.43
N ARG A 106 5.83 -1.99 2.96
CA ARG A 106 6.11 -2.28 4.36
C ARG A 106 6.14 -0.96 5.12
N LEU A 107 5.41 -0.91 6.23
CA LEU A 107 5.44 0.20 7.17
C LEU A 107 5.74 -0.33 8.57
N ASP A 108 6.45 0.46 9.35
CA ASP A 108 6.73 0.17 10.75
C ASP A 108 5.73 0.96 11.62
N PRO A 109 4.99 0.32 12.55
CA PRO A 109 4.09 1.02 13.45
C PRO A 109 4.87 1.87 14.45
N ILE A 110 4.34 3.05 14.79
CA ILE A 110 4.93 3.90 15.83
C ILE A 110 4.45 3.39 17.18
N GLU A 111 5.28 2.58 17.83
CA GLU A 111 5.02 2.00 19.14
C GLU A 111 5.44 2.95 20.26
N GLY A 112 4.67 2.98 21.35
CA GLY A 112 4.95 3.75 22.55
C GLY A 112 5.81 3.00 23.56
N LYS A 113 6.06 3.65 24.71
CA LYS A 113 6.64 3.03 25.91
C LYS A 113 5.83 3.43 27.12
N ASP A 114 5.60 2.48 28.03
CA ASP A 114 4.99 2.73 29.33
C ASP A 114 6.00 3.37 30.31
N GLU A 115 5.53 3.67 31.52
CA GLU A 115 6.34 4.26 32.59
C GLU A 115 7.52 3.35 33.03
N ASN A 116 7.43 2.04 32.76
CA ASN A 116 8.45 1.04 33.04
C ASN A 116 9.39 0.78 31.86
N GLY A 117 9.17 1.47 30.73
CA GLY A 117 9.95 1.30 29.50
C GLY A 117 9.53 0.13 28.61
N ASN A 118 8.44 -0.57 28.93
CA ASN A 118 7.92 -1.65 28.09
C ASN A 118 7.25 -1.09 26.83
N VAL A 119 7.35 -1.83 25.73
CA VAL A 119 6.73 -1.45 24.48
C VAL A 119 5.21 -1.52 24.58
N VAL A 120 4.55 -0.43 24.19
CA VAL A 120 3.09 -0.32 24.10
C VAL A 120 2.71 -0.27 22.63
N ILE A 121 2.06 -1.32 22.17
CA ILE A 121 1.52 -1.40 20.82
C ILE A 121 0.18 -0.66 20.80
N PRO A 122 -0.03 0.28 19.87
CA PRO A 122 -1.30 0.99 19.78
C PRO A 122 -2.42 0.04 19.35
N GLU A 123 -3.58 0.17 19.99
CA GLU A 123 -4.78 -0.59 19.66
C GLU A 123 -5.45 0.02 18.41
N PRO A 124 -5.76 -0.80 17.39
CA PRO A 124 -6.38 -0.29 16.19
C PRO A 124 -7.87 0.04 16.39
N CYS A 125 -8.31 1.11 15.72
CA CYS A 125 -9.69 1.59 15.73
C CYS A 125 -10.22 1.69 14.29
N ALA A 126 -11.26 0.93 13.97
CA ALA A 126 -11.82 0.89 12.61
C ALA A 126 -12.51 2.21 12.22
N GLN A 127 -12.27 2.66 10.99
CA GLN A 127 -12.99 3.77 10.38
C GLN A 127 -14.43 3.33 10.05
N ALA A 128 -15.40 3.92 10.72
CA ALA A 128 -16.80 3.44 10.74
C ALA A 128 -17.54 3.46 9.40
N CYS A 129 -17.05 4.17 8.37
CA CYS A 129 -17.73 4.28 7.07
C CYS A 129 -17.32 3.21 6.05
N GLU A 130 -16.14 2.62 6.18
CA GLU A 130 -15.57 1.69 5.19
C GLU A 130 -15.11 0.37 5.81
N ILE A 131 -14.64 0.42 7.06
CA ILE A 131 -14.04 -0.71 7.77
C ILE A 131 -14.98 -1.25 8.83
N GLU A 132 -15.32 -2.52 8.72
CA GLU A 132 -16.16 -3.22 9.70
C GLU A 132 -15.38 -3.52 10.99
N ALA A 133 -14.12 -3.96 10.83
CA ALA A 133 -13.26 -4.32 11.95
C ALA A 133 -11.77 -4.20 11.57
N THR A 134 -10.95 -3.93 12.57
CA THR A 134 -9.49 -3.97 12.48
C THR A 134 -8.90 -4.70 13.66
N ARG A 135 -7.80 -5.40 13.46
CA ARG A 135 -7.09 -6.12 14.53
C ARG A 135 -5.64 -6.43 14.18
N TRP A 136 -4.83 -6.64 15.18
CA TRP A 136 -3.56 -7.33 15.06
C TRP A 136 -3.78 -8.83 14.95
N VAL A 137 -3.15 -9.47 13.97
CA VAL A 137 -3.24 -10.91 13.67
C VAL A 137 -1.84 -11.52 13.81
N PRO A 138 -1.65 -12.61 14.53
CA PRO A 138 -0.37 -13.31 14.54
C PRO A 138 0.13 -13.57 13.13
N LEU A 139 1.38 -13.25 12.85
CA LEU A 139 1.95 -13.34 11.48
C LEU A 139 1.88 -14.76 10.91
N SER A 140 1.96 -15.79 11.77
CA SER A 140 1.76 -17.20 11.41
C SER A 140 0.32 -17.49 10.96
N GLU A 141 -0.68 -16.93 11.66
CA GLU A 141 -2.10 -17.04 11.29
C GLU A 141 -2.36 -16.37 9.94
N TYR A 142 -1.84 -15.15 9.73
CA TYR A 142 -1.99 -14.45 8.47
C TYR A 142 -1.37 -15.21 7.30
N ARG A 143 -0.17 -15.80 7.47
CA ARG A 143 0.45 -16.65 6.44
C ARG A 143 -0.43 -17.83 6.08
N ALA A 144 -0.97 -18.54 7.07
CA ALA A 144 -1.90 -19.62 6.84
C ALA A 144 -3.13 -19.17 6.03
N MET A 145 -3.70 -18.00 6.35
CA MET A 145 -4.82 -17.44 5.59
C MET A 145 -4.47 -17.16 4.12
N VAL A 146 -3.30 -16.55 3.85
CA VAL A 146 -2.94 -16.17 2.47
C VAL A 146 -2.40 -17.34 1.64
N ASP A 147 -1.85 -18.36 2.27
CA ASP A 147 -1.43 -19.59 1.59
C ASP A 147 -2.60 -20.53 1.30
N GLY A 148 -3.71 -20.39 2.03
CA GLY A 148 -4.88 -21.24 1.94
C GLY A 148 -4.72 -22.49 2.80
N VAL A 149 -5.66 -22.73 3.71
CA VAL A 149 -5.68 -23.89 4.61
C VAL A 149 -7.06 -24.57 4.53
N ASP A 150 -7.08 -25.89 4.63
CA ASP A 150 -8.28 -26.72 4.74
C ASP A 150 -9.33 -26.50 3.63
N GLY A 151 -8.84 -26.36 2.37
CA GLY A 151 -9.72 -26.19 1.20
C GLY A 151 -10.26 -24.77 1.01
N GLN A 152 -9.88 -23.82 1.85
CA GLN A 152 -10.14 -22.41 1.63
C GLN A 152 -9.12 -21.84 0.64
N PRO A 153 -9.56 -21.07 -0.38
CA PRO A 153 -8.63 -20.45 -1.32
C PRO A 153 -7.79 -19.38 -0.61
N GLY A 154 -6.48 -19.47 -0.76
CA GLY A 154 -5.55 -18.44 -0.30
C GLY A 154 -5.58 -17.17 -1.15
N HIS A 155 -4.68 -16.26 -0.85
CA HIS A 155 -4.44 -15.04 -1.64
C HIS A 155 -3.10 -15.12 -2.36
N PRO A 156 -3.03 -15.60 -3.61
CA PRO A 156 -1.75 -15.92 -4.27
C PRO A 156 -0.76 -14.76 -4.31
N MET A 157 -1.21 -13.52 -4.53
CA MET A 157 -0.35 -12.35 -4.52
C MET A 157 0.25 -12.12 -3.12
N MET A 158 -0.57 -12.12 -2.07
CA MET A 158 -0.07 -11.86 -0.71
C MET A 158 0.81 -12.99 -0.20
N SER A 159 0.57 -14.24 -0.58
CA SER A 159 1.49 -15.35 -0.31
C SER A 159 2.89 -15.08 -0.88
N GLN A 160 3.00 -14.57 -2.12
CA GLN A 160 4.31 -14.19 -2.67
C GLN A 160 4.91 -12.96 -1.97
N VAL A 161 4.10 -11.96 -1.63
CA VAL A 161 4.56 -10.78 -0.89
C VAL A 161 5.14 -11.16 0.46
N MET A 162 4.50 -12.09 1.19
CA MET A 162 5.03 -12.54 2.47
C MET A 162 6.37 -13.27 2.34
N LYS A 163 6.62 -14.00 1.26
CA LYS A 163 7.94 -14.58 0.97
C LYS A 163 9.00 -13.50 0.73
N VAL A 164 8.66 -12.43 0.00
CA VAL A 164 9.56 -11.28 -0.21
C VAL A 164 9.88 -10.60 1.14
N TYR A 165 8.86 -10.42 1.98
CA TYR A 165 9.02 -9.87 3.34
C TYR A 165 9.99 -10.72 4.18
N ASP A 166 9.83 -12.05 4.19
CA ASP A 166 10.67 -12.99 4.94
C ASP A 166 12.13 -13.01 4.49
N GLN A 167 12.36 -12.83 3.21
CA GLN A 167 13.70 -12.75 2.61
C GLN A 167 14.38 -11.38 2.85
N GLY A 168 13.68 -10.42 3.41
CA GLY A 168 14.21 -9.06 3.61
C GLY A 168 14.41 -8.26 2.31
N LEU A 169 13.90 -8.77 1.18
CA LEU A 169 13.99 -8.08 -0.11
C LEU A 169 13.09 -6.85 -0.11
N ARG A 170 13.59 -5.73 -0.64
CA ARG A 170 12.87 -4.47 -0.61
C ARG A 170 13.35 -3.46 -1.64
N ILE A 171 12.49 -2.49 -1.92
CA ILE A 171 12.77 -1.31 -2.74
C ILE A 171 12.64 -0.10 -1.82
N GLU A 172 13.71 0.67 -1.66
CA GLU A 172 13.73 1.86 -0.78
C GLU A 172 13.43 3.14 -1.55
N GLU A 173 12.79 4.08 -0.88
CA GLU A 173 12.59 5.44 -1.38
C GLU A 173 13.83 6.29 -1.12
N LYS A 174 14.30 7.00 -2.16
CA LYS A 174 15.33 8.03 -2.06
C LYS A 174 14.85 9.31 -2.68
N GLN A 175 15.05 10.42 -2.02
CA GLN A 175 14.75 11.73 -2.59
C GLN A 175 15.87 12.15 -3.55
N VAL A 176 15.53 12.44 -4.79
CA VAL A 176 16.48 12.91 -5.81
C VAL A 176 16.11 14.32 -6.28
N SER A 177 17.11 15.16 -6.46
CA SER A 177 16.92 16.51 -6.96
C SER A 177 16.30 16.49 -8.36
N SER A 178 15.34 17.38 -8.60
CA SER A 178 14.80 17.58 -9.93
C SER A 178 15.84 18.26 -10.84
N VAL A 179 15.96 17.79 -12.08
CA VAL A 179 16.74 18.48 -13.12
C VAL A 179 16.08 19.79 -13.58
N VAL A 180 14.82 20.00 -13.23
CA VAL A 180 14.08 21.23 -13.56
C VAL A 180 14.25 22.22 -12.40
N PRO A 181 14.83 23.42 -12.65
CA PRO A 181 15.00 24.44 -11.61
C PRO A 181 13.66 24.80 -10.93
N GLY A 182 13.70 24.95 -9.60
CA GLY A 182 12.54 25.35 -8.80
C GLY A 182 11.54 24.23 -8.49
N ARG A 183 11.72 23.01 -9.00
CA ARG A 183 10.91 21.86 -8.60
C ARG A 183 11.45 21.20 -7.33
N LYS A 184 10.51 20.70 -6.51
CA LYS A 184 10.85 19.87 -5.34
C LYS A 184 11.58 18.59 -5.76
N PRO A 185 12.39 17.99 -4.88
CA PRO A 185 12.92 16.65 -5.09
C PRO A 185 11.79 15.65 -5.38
N ASN A 186 12.10 14.63 -6.17
CA ASN A 186 11.15 13.57 -6.49
C ASN A 186 11.56 12.28 -5.77
N PRO A 187 10.61 11.45 -5.32
CA PRO A 187 10.92 10.12 -4.83
C PRO A 187 11.41 9.23 -5.97
N LEU A 188 12.53 8.56 -5.74
CA LEU A 188 13.08 7.51 -6.60
C LEU A 188 13.09 6.20 -5.81
N TYR A 189 12.46 5.17 -6.34
CA TYR A 189 12.37 3.87 -5.70
C TYR A 189 13.42 2.93 -6.30
N MET A 190 14.33 2.42 -5.48
CA MET A 190 15.47 1.61 -5.92
C MET A 190 15.59 0.32 -5.11
N PRO A 191 15.90 -0.83 -5.78
CA PRO A 191 16.17 -2.06 -5.07
C PRO A 191 17.40 -1.90 -4.17
N VAL A 192 17.33 -2.49 -2.97
CA VAL A 192 18.48 -2.57 -2.07
C VAL A 192 19.32 -3.77 -2.47
N VAL A 193 20.59 -3.54 -2.74
CA VAL A 193 21.57 -4.61 -2.94
C VAL A 193 21.95 -5.12 -1.55
N LEU A 194 21.53 -6.34 -1.23
CA LEU A 194 22.02 -7.02 -0.04
C LEU A 194 23.50 -7.32 -0.31
N LYS A 195 24.39 -6.71 0.49
CA LYS A 195 25.80 -7.13 0.49
C LYS A 195 25.82 -8.56 0.98
N GLU A 196 26.47 -9.45 0.22
CA GLU A 196 26.82 -10.77 0.73
C GLU A 196 27.60 -10.53 2.03
N SER A 197 27.12 -11.12 3.12
CA SER A 197 27.86 -11.13 4.38
C SER A 197 29.11 -11.95 4.14
N ASP A 198 30.26 -11.28 4.15
CA ASP A 198 31.58 -11.91 4.18
C ASP A 198 31.72 -12.89 5.36
#